data_90506d57aa23e1242a3884b41d941cf1
#
_entry.id   90506d57aa23e1242a3884b41d941cf1
#
_cell.length_a   1.000
_cell.length_b   1.000
_cell.length_c   1.000
_cell.angle_alpha   90.00
_cell.angle_beta   90.00
_cell.angle_gamma   90.00
#
_symmetry.space_group_name_H-M   'P 1'
#
loop_
_entity.id
_entity.type
_entity.pdbx_description
1 polymer ?
#
loop_
_entity_poly.entity_id
_entity_poly.type
_entity_poly.pdbx_seq_one_letter_code
_entity_poly.pdbx_strand_id
1 'polypeptide(L)'
;MIPSLQSISRKVAIGLTPNFIYAKNDPMKEALILDHMGQYGWTEIKKKKDGLDLPHVLKVMNWLAKFHGLSYVLLNNHPDGPEGWLKENSCVKTMSLKLKELGKEKENEMNEALKELFLSENVIKRCEWLEQAGGEQKYSKWMKTVFEKGVTIPELRKKLHEPKSERVTINTINHMDLWFNNILAKYDEENDELEDVLVLDFQNCGYCNVGYDLAFFMLTSTTKEFRVKYLDQVLESYLTSWAS
;
A
#
# COMPACT_ATOMS: atom_id res chain seq x y z
N MET A 1 8.29 9.38 10.17
CA MET A 1 6.91 8.85 10.25
C MET A 1 6.74 7.83 11.39
N ILE A 2 7.42 6.68 11.40
CA ILE A 2 7.23 5.65 12.44
C ILE A 2 7.47 6.14 13.86
N PRO A 3 8.56 6.89 14.17
CA PRO A 3 8.72 7.47 15.48
C PRO A 3 7.57 8.39 15.91
N SER A 4 6.96 9.11 14.95
CA SER A 4 5.80 9.96 15.22
C SER A 4 4.54 9.14 15.55
N LEU A 5 4.32 8.02 14.88
CA LEU A 5 3.24 7.10 15.24
C LEU A 5 3.44 6.50 16.63
N GLN A 6 4.67 6.13 16.98
CA GLN A 6 5.00 5.61 18.31
C GLN A 6 4.77 6.64 19.42
N SER A 7 4.91 7.95 19.13
CA SER A 7 4.63 9.00 20.11
C SER A 7 3.14 9.12 20.47
N ILE A 8 2.26 8.73 19.56
CA ILE A 8 0.79 8.79 19.78
C ILE A 8 0.35 7.62 20.66
N SER A 9 0.82 6.42 20.36
CA SER A 9 0.49 5.22 21.13
C SER A 9 1.60 4.19 21.05
N ARG A 10 2.48 4.18 22.05
CA ARG A 10 3.54 3.16 22.17
C ARG A 10 2.97 1.74 22.11
N LYS A 11 1.85 1.49 22.80
CA LYS A 11 1.25 0.16 22.93
C LYS A 11 0.75 -0.38 21.58
N VAL A 12 0.22 0.49 20.70
CA VAL A 12 -0.34 0.08 19.41
C VAL A 12 0.71 0.09 18.30
N ALA A 13 1.66 1.02 18.35
CA ALA A 13 2.69 1.15 17.32
C ALA A 13 3.87 0.17 17.47
N ILE A 14 4.08 -0.38 18.68
CA ILE A 14 5.07 -1.43 18.90
C ILE A 14 4.67 -2.67 18.09
N GLY A 15 5.60 -3.16 17.27
CA GLY A 15 5.39 -4.35 16.43
C GLY A 15 4.75 -4.09 15.07
N LEU A 16 4.42 -2.83 14.72
CA LEU A 16 3.94 -2.52 13.37
C LEU A 16 5.06 -2.64 12.32
N THR A 17 6.31 -2.39 12.71
CA THR A 17 7.47 -2.37 11.81
C THR A 17 8.70 -2.87 12.55
N PRO A 18 9.78 -3.28 11.84
CA PRO A 18 11.07 -3.49 12.45
C PRO A 18 11.55 -2.25 13.20
N ASN A 19 12.30 -2.44 14.29
CA ASN A 19 12.88 -1.32 15.00
C ASN A 19 13.88 -0.58 14.12
N PHE A 20 13.77 0.74 14.13
CA PHE A 20 14.72 1.62 13.48
C PHE A 20 15.98 1.74 14.32
N ILE A 21 17.14 1.51 13.73
CA ILE A 21 18.45 1.64 14.38
C ILE A 21 19.13 2.92 13.90
N TYR A 22 19.27 3.10 12.58
CA TYR A 22 20.01 4.21 12.02
C TYR A 22 19.57 4.51 10.59
N ALA A 23 19.59 5.77 10.19
CA ALA A 23 19.49 6.18 8.79
C ALA A 23 20.48 7.28 8.46
N LYS A 24 21.03 7.21 7.26
CA LYS A 24 21.84 8.25 6.64
C LYS A 24 21.22 8.61 5.30
N ASN A 25 21.03 9.90 5.07
CA ASN A 25 20.41 10.42 3.85
C ASN A 25 21.35 11.42 3.17
N ASP A 26 22.58 10.98 2.84
CA ASP A 26 23.49 11.76 2.01
C ASP A 26 23.28 11.37 0.55
N PRO A 27 23.24 12.30 -0.41
CA PRO A 27 23.11 11.98 -1.83
C PRO A 27 24.13 10.92 -2.26
N MET A 28 23.64 9.84 -2.92
CA MET A 28 24.42 8.68 -3.38
C MET A 28 25.08 7.84 -2.27
N LYS A 29 24.70 8.05 -1.00
CA LYS A 29 25.23 7.31 0.17
C LYS A 29 24.14 7.11 1.23
N GLU A 30 22.91 6.90 0.79
CA GLU A 30 21.80 6.60 1.69
C GLU A 30 22.00 5.23 2.33
N ALA A 31 21.67 5.14 3.61
CA ALA A 31 21.65 3.89 4.35
C ALA A 31 20.49 3.87 5.34
N LEU A 32 19.82 2.73 5.44
CA LEU A 32 18.81 2.45 6.43
C LEU A 32 19.18 1.15 7.14
N ILE A 33 19.31 1.22 8.47
CA ILE A 33 19.60 0.06 9.31
C ILE A 33 18.39 -0.20 10.20
N LEU A 34 17.84 -1.40 10.09
CA LEU A 34 16.72 -1.89 10.87
C LEU A 34 17.14 -3.16 11.63
N ASP A 35 16.39 -3.52 12.67
CA ASP A 35 16.55 -4.81 13.33
C ASP A 35 16.38 -5.97 12.35
N HIS A 36 17.22 -6.98 12.52
CA HIS A 36 17.10 -8.23 11.79
C HIS A 36 15.98 -9.08 12.39
N MET A 37 14.81 -9.01 11.80
CA MET A 37 13.60 -9.63 12.33
C MET A 37 13.66 -11.17 12.43
N GLY A 38 14.49 -11.82 11.59
CA GLY A 38 14.70 -13.27 11.63
C GLY A 38 15.20 -13.80 12.97
N GLN A 39 15.97 -13.02 13.74
CA GLN A 39 16.41 -13.42 15.09
C GLN A 39 15.28 -13.51 16.12
N TYR A 40 14.12 -12.93 15.81
CA TYR A 40 12.91 -12.96 16.64
C TYR A 40 11.85 -13.94 16.13
N GLY A 41 12.20 -14.85 15.21
CA GLY A 41 11.29 -15.84 14.64
C GLY A 41 10.41 -15.36 13.49
N TRP A 42 10.66 -14.14 12.95
CA TRP A 42 9.94 -13.66 11.79
C TRP A 42 10.51 -14.25 10.50
N THR A 43 9.65 -14.75 9.65
CA THR A 43 10.01 -15.37 8.37
C THR A 43 9.15 -14.83 7.22
N GLU A 44 9.51 -15.18 6.01
CA GLU A 44 8.60 -14.98 4.88
C GLU A 44 7.33 -15.84 5.04
N ILE A 45 6.21 -15.35 4.51
CA ILE A 45 4.95 -16.12 4.51
C ILE A 45 5.14 -17.44 3.76
N LYS A 46 4.78 -18.56 4.41
CA LYS A 46 5.07 -19.92 3.92
C LYS A 46 4.24 -20.35 2.70
N LYS A 47 3.03 -19.84 2.51
CA LYS A 47 2.08 -20.27 1.46
C LYS A 47 1.70 -19.12 0.53
N LYS A 48 2.52 -18.85 -0.48
CA LYS A 48 2.31 -17.71 -1.40
C LYS A 48 1.71 -18.10 -2.77
N LYS A 49 1.83 -19.36 -3.20
CA LYS A 49 1.60 -19.77 -4.59
C LYS A 49 0.16 -19.53 -5.07
N ASP A 50 -0.81 -19.72 -4.17
CA ASP A 50 -2.24 -19.59 -4.47
C ASP A 50 -2.89 -18.38 -3.77
N GLY A 51 -2.09 -17.38 -3.40
CA GLY A 51 -2.51 -16.26 -2.57
C GLY A 51 -2.56 -16.58 -1.08
N LEU A 52 -2.88 -15.58 -0.27
CA LEU A 52 -2.97 -15.72 1.18
C LEU A 52 -4.30 -16.36 1.60
N ASP A 53 -4.26 -17.18 2.64
CA ASP A 53 -5.44 -17.72 3.29
C ASP A 53 -6.09 -16.72 4.26
N LEU A 54 -7.25 -17.07 4.80
CA LEU A 54 -8.05 -16.18 5.63
C LEU A 54 -7.33 -15.74 6.92
N PRO A 55 -6.64 -16.61 7.70
CA PRO A 55 -5.91 -16.19 8.88
C PRO A 55 -4.86 -15.10 8.58
N HIS A 56 -4.06 -15.26 7.53
CA HIS A 56 -3.08 -14.26 7.13
C HIS A 56 -3.74 -12.95 6.73
N VAL A 57 -4.79 -12.99 5.91
CA VAL A 57 -5.51 -11.79 5.46
C VAL A 57 -6.10 -11.04 6.65
N LEU A 58 -6.72 -11.72 7.61
CA LEU A 58 -7.30 -11.09 8.80
C LEU A 58 -6.23 -10.42 9.69
N LYS A 59 -5.05 -11.05 9.85
CA LYS A 59 -3.92 -10.43 10.56
C LYS A 59 -3.43 -9.18 9.86
N VAL A 60 -3.31 -9.21 8.53
CA VAL A 60 -2.91 -8.03 7.74
C VAL A 60 -3.96 -6.93 7.85
N MET A 61 -5.26 -7.25 7.82
CA MET A 61 -6.32 -6.26 8.01
C MET A 61 -6.28 -5.59 9.38
N ASN A 62 -6.00 -6.35 10.43
CA ASN A 62 -5.82 -5.82 11.78
C ASN A 62 -4.60 -4.88 11.83
N TRP A 63 -3.49 -5.28 11.24
CA TRP A 63 -2.30 -4.45 11.12
C TRP A 63 -2.62 -3.13 10.37
N LEU A 64 -3.27 -3.24 9.21
CA LEU A 64 -3.60 -2.11 8.35
C LEU A 64 -4.55 -1.12 9.03
N ALA A 65 -5.55 -1.63 9.76
CA ALA A 65 -6.47 -0.80 10.54
C ALA A 65 -5.74 0.01 11.60
N LYS A 66 -4.80 -0.59 12.34
CA LYS A 66 -3.95 0.10 13.33
C LYS A 66 -3.06 1.14 12.66
N PHE A 67 -2.42 0.81 11.55
CA PHE A 67 -1.55 1.73 10.82
C PHE A 67 -2.34 2.95 10.30
N HIS A 68 -3.48 2.73 9.67
CA HIS A 68 -4.36 3.79 9.19
C HIS A 68 -4.96 4.61 10.34
N GLY A 69 -5.43 3.97 11.41
CA GLY A 69 -6.01 4.65 12.58
C GLY A 69 -5.00 5.57 13.27
N LEU A 70 -3.78 5.07 13.54
CA LEU A 70 -2.70 5.89 14.11
C LEU A 70 -2.32 7.04 13.17
N SER A 71 -2.25 6.78 11.87
CA SER A 71 -1.95 7.80 10.86
C SER A 71 -3.04 8.88 10.82
N TYR A 72 -4.30 8.48 10.92
CA TYR A 72 -5.43 9.41 10.98
C TYR A 72 -5.36 10.31 12.23
N VAL A 73 -5.10 9.73 13.39
CA VAL A 73 -4.93 10.47 14.64
C VAL A 73 -3.74 11.42 14.57
N LEU A 74 -2.60 10.95 14.02
CA LEU A 74 -1.40 11.78 13.83
C LEU A 74 -1.69 13.02 12.99
N LEU A 75 -2.35 12.84 11.86
CA LEU A 75 -2.66 13.91 10.92
C LEU A 75 -3.66 14.93 11.49
N ASN A 76 -4.70 14.45 12.18
CA ASN A 76 -5.75 15.31 12.69
C ASN A 76 -5.42 15.99 14.03
N ASN A 77 -4.42 15.49 14.77
CA ASN A 77 -3.92 16.15 15.97
C ASN A 77 -2.83 17.19 15.68
N HIS A 78 -2.39 17.33 14.43
CA HIS A 78 -1.47 18.42 14.08
C HIS A 78 -2.17 19.77 14.18
N PRO A 79 -1.53 20.84 14.73
CA PRO A 79 -2.17 22.16 14.90
C PRO A 79 -2.79 22.72 13.62
N ASP A 80 -2.14 22.51 12.49
CA ASP A 80 -2.62 22.95 11.18
C ASP A 80 -3.27 21.81 10.38
N GLY A 81 -3.71 20.74 11.06
CA GLY A 81 -4.35 19.58 10.46
C GLY A 81 -3.46 18.79 9.51
N PRO A 82 -4.05 17.91 8.68
CA PRO A 82 -3.31 17.07 7.75
C PRO A 82 -2.41 17.84 6.77
N GLU A 83 -2.85 19.00 6.30
CA GLU A 83 -2.08 19.83 5.35
C GLU A 83 -0.82 20.38 5.98
N GLY A 84 -0.88 20.85 7.26
CA GLY A 84 0.27 21.31 8.00
C GLY A 84 1.28 20.21 8.21
N TRP A 85 0.82 19.04 8.67
CA TRP A 85 1.67 17.88 8.85
C TRP A 85 2.39 17.45 7.56
N LEU A 86 1.65 17.43 6.44
CA LEU A 86 2.20 17.07 5.11
C LEU A 86 3.21 18.11 4.58
N LYS A 87 3.10 19.37 4.96
CA LYS A 87 4.12 20.37 4.64
C LYS A 87 5.46 20.04 5.29
N GLU A 88 5.44 19.68 6.56
CA GLU A 88 6.63 19.32 7.32
C GLU A 88 7.20 17.95 6.91
N ASN A 89 6.35 17.04 6.44
CA ASN A 89 6.68 15.66 6.09
C ASN A 89 6.45 15.38 4.60
N SER A 90 7.08 16.16 3.74
CA SER A 90 6.87 16.12 2.29
C SER A 90 7.19 14.77 1.62
N CYS A 91 7.97 13.90 2.27
CA CYS A 91 8.25 12.55 1.77
C CYS A 91 7.01 11.66 1.67
N VAL A 92 5.96 11.95 2.47
CA VAL A 92 4.70 11.18 2.49
C VAL A 92 3.65 11.74 1.51
N LYS A 93 3.95 12.83 0.83
CA LYS A 93 3.07 13.35 -0.22
C LYS A 93 3.01 12.37 -1.39
N THR A 94 1.80 12.08 -1.83
CA THR A 94 1.63 11.28 -3.06
C THR A 94 2.31 11.96 -4.24
N MET A 95 2.66 11.18 -5.27
CA MET A 95 3.23 11.71 -6.49
C MET A 95 2.36 12.84 -7.08
N SER A 96 1.04 12.69 -7.04
CA SER A 96 0.09 13.72 -7.50
C SER A 96 0.22 15.03 -6.72
N LEU A 97 0.37 14.97 -5.40
CA LEU A 97 0.58 16.18 -4.57
C LEU A 97 1.95 16.81 -4.84
N LYS A 98 3.01 15.99 -4.98
CA LYS A 98 4.35 16.47 -5.31
C LYS A 98 4.38 17.17 -6.68
N LEU A 99 3.70 16.61 -7.67
CA LEU A 99 3.62 17.19 -9.03
C LEU A 99 2.88 18.53 -9.05
N LYS A 100 1.77 18.66 -8.30
CA LYS A 100 1.05 19.94 -8.18
C LYS A 100 1.94 21.06 -7.61
N GLU A 101 2.86 20.73 -6.70
CA GLU A 101 3.79 21.70 -6.12
C GLU A 101 4.94 22.09 -7.06
N LEU A 102 5.32 21.23 -7.98
CA LEU A 102 6.37 21.50 -8.99
C LEU A 102 5.93 22.42 -10.13
N GLY A 103 4.63 22.69 -10.23
CA GLY A 103 4.04 23.54 -11.26
C GLY A 103 3.64 22.76 -12.53
N LYS A 104 2.74 23.35 -13.32
CA LYS A 104 2.09 22.68 -14.46
C LYS A 104 3.06 22.16 -15.52
N GLU A 105 4.18 22.84 -15.74
CA GLU A 105 5.15 22.46 -16.78
C GLU A 105 5.83 21.11 -16.42
N LYS A 106 6.34 21.01 -15.20
CA LYS A 106 6.95 19.76 -14.69
C LYS A 106 5.92 18.64 -14.46
N GLU A 107 4.69 19.01 -14.10
CA GLU A 107 3.58 18.06 -14.04
C GLU A 107 3.31 17.44 -15.41
N ASN A 108 3.31 18.25 -16.47
CA ASN A 108 3.12 17.77 -17.84
C ASN A 108 4.28 16.91 -18.32
N GLU A 109 5.54 17.34 -18.10
CA GLU A 109 6.73 16.54 -18.46
C GLU A 109 6.73 15.18 -17.79
N MET A 110 6.42 15.11 -16.49
CA MET A 110 6.34 13.85 -15.76
C MET A 110 5.15 12.99 -16.21
N ASN A 111 4.00 13.61 -16.52
CA ASN A 111 2.85 12.89 -17.06
C ASN A 111 3.14 12.31 -18.44
N GLU A 112 3.88 13.02 -19.31
CA GLU A 112 4.32 12.46 -20.59
C GLU A 112 5.33 11.33 -20.41
N ALA A 113 6.32 11.47 -19.51
CA ALA A 113 7.25 10.39 -19.19
C ALA A 113 6.55 9.16 -18.59
N LEU A 114 5.55 9.37 -17.73
CA LEU A 114 4.72 8.28 -17.20
C LEU A 114 3.81 7.66 -18.27
N LYS A 115 3.30 8.46 -19.20
CA LYS A 115 2.57 7.94 -20.36
C LYS A 115 3.48 7.07 -21.21
N GLU A 116 4.72 7.47 -21.47
CA GLU A 116 5.70 6.69 -22.24
C GLU A 116 6.05 5.37 -21.53
N LEU A 117 6.27 5.39 -20.20
CA LEU A 117 6.58 4.22 -19.40
C LEU A 117 5.41 3.22 -19.33
N PHE A 118 4.18 3.73 -19.30
CA PHE A 118 2.93 2.97 -19.27
C PHE A 118 2.16 3.08 -20.58
N LEU A 119 2.86 3.36 -21.70
CA LEU A 119 2.28 3.34 -23.03
C LEU A 119 1.43 2.08 -23.19
N SER A 120 0.19 2.32 -23.54
CA SER A 120 -0.82 1.28 -23.80
C SER A 120 -0.26 0.13 -24.66
N GLU A 121 0.60 0.45 -25.64
CA GLU A 121 1.25 -0.53 -26.50
C GLU A 121 2.19 -1.46 -25.76
N ASN A 122 2.99 -0.98 -24.81
CA ASN A 122 3.91 -1.82 -24.03
C ASN A 122 3.18 -2.75 -23.06
N VAL A 123 2.10 -2.26 -22.46
CA VAL A 123 1.25 -3.08 -21.58
C VAL A 123 0.49 -4.12 -22.40
N ILE A 124 -0.05 -3.74 -23.55
CA ILE A 124 -0.72 -4.66 -24.48
C ILE A 124 0.25 -5.74 -24.96
N LYS A 125 1.47 -5.36 -25.41
CA LYS A 125 2.51 -6.31 -25.83
C LYS A 125 2.90 -7.30 -24.72
N ARG A 126 2.98 -6.84 -23.47
CA ARG A 126 3.24 -7.73 -22.32
C ARG A 126 2.08 -8.70 -22.08
N CYS A 127 0.84 -8.24 -22.20
CA CYS A 127 -0.33 -9.11 -22.12
C CYS A 127 -0.35 -10.15 -23.25
N GLU A 128 -0.06 -9.74 -24.48
CA GLU A 128 0.03 -10.64 -25.64
C GLU A 128 1.17 -11.67 -25.47
N TRP A 129 2.31 -11.25 -24.93
CA TRP A 129 3.41 -12.17 -24.62
C TRP A 129 3.02 -13.20 -23.54
N LEU A 130 2.32 -12.77 -22.48
CA LEU A 130 1.82 -13.68 -21.43
C LEU A 130 0.77 -14.66 -21.98
N GLU A 131 -0.09 -14.22 -22.90
CA GLU A 131 -1.07 -15.08 -23.59
C GLU A 131 -0.38 -16.12 -24.47
N GLN A 132 0.67 -15.74 -25.20
CA GLN A 132 1.50 -16.66 -25.99
C GLN A 132 2.24 -17.69 -25.13
N ALA A 133 2.61 -17.31 -23.89
CA ALA A 133 3.24 -18.19 -22.91
C ALA A 133 2.25 -19.13 -22.17
N GLY A 134 0.99 -19.19 -22.60
CA GLY A 134 -0.04 -20.07 -22.04
C GLY A 134 -1.02 -19.40 -21.06
N GLY A 135 -1.01 -18.07 -21.00
CA GLY A 135 -1.97 -17.28 -20.21
C GLY A 135 -3.36 -17.17 -20.85
N GLU A 136 -4.34 -16.66 -20.10
CA GLU A 136 -5.70 -16.47 -20.61
C GLU A 136 -5.79 -15.29 -21.59
N GLN A 137 -6.29 -15.51 -22.79
CA GLN A 137 -6.41 -14.53 -23.89
C GLN A 137 -7.33 -13.32 -23.61
N LYS A 138 -8.04 -13.29 -22.49
CA LYS A 138 -8.98 -12.21 -22.17
C LYS A 138 -8.31 -10.92 -21.72
N TYR A 139 -7.05 -10.95 -21.26
CA TYR A 139 -6.40 -9.79 -20.64
C TYR A 139 -5.95 -8.76 -21.66
N SER A 140 -5.36 -9.15 -22.79
CA SER A 140 -4.97 -8.20 -23.84
C SER A 140 -6.20 -7.51 -24.44
N LYS A 141 -7.25 -8.26 -24.70
CA LYS A 141 -8.52 -7.71 -25.21
C LYS A 141 -9.14 -6.72 -24.22
N TRP A 142 -9.15 -7.07 -22.92
CA TRP A 142 -9.66 -6.17 -21.89
C TRP A 142 -8.82 -4.90 -21.78
N MET A 143 -7.49 -5.01 -21.77
CA MET A 143 -6.59 -3.86 -21.72
C MET A 143 -6.74 -2.96 -22.95
N LYS A 144 -6.85 -3.52 -24.17
CA LYS A 144 -7.15 -2.75 -25.38
C LYS A 144 -8.42 -1.94 -25.21
N THR A 145 -9.51 -2.56 -24.73
CA THR A 145 -10.78 -1.87 -24.47
C THR A 145 -10.65 -0.73 -23.44
N VAL A 146 -9.86 -0.92 -22.39
CA VAL A 146 -9.62 0.12 -21.35
C VAL A 146 -8.89 1.30 -21.97
N PHE A 147 -7.84 1.07 -22.76
CA PHE A 147 -7.06 2.12 -23.39
C PHE A 147 -7.81 2.84 -24.53
N GLU A 148 -8.59 2.12 -25.33
CA GLU A 148 -9.47 2.69 -26.37
C GLU A 148 -10.50 3.65 -25.78
N LYS A 149 -10.94 3.43 -24.55
CA LYS A 149 -11.80 4.37 -23.80
C LYS A 149 -11.06 5.56 -23.19
N GLY A 150 -9.79 5.76 -23.50
CA GLY A 150 -8.96 6.84 -22.98
C GLY A 150 -8.67 6.75 -21.48
N VAL A 151 -8.87 5.58 -20.87
CA VAL A 151 -8.55 5.39 -19.44
C VAL A 151 -7.08 5.05 -19.29
N THR A 152 -6.29 6.02 -18.91
CA THR A 152 -4.86 5.82 -18.62
C THR A 152 -4.63 5.49 -17.15
N ILE A 153 -3.52 4.81 -16.82
CA ILE A 153 -3.14 4.53 -15.43
C ILE A 153 -2.99 5.82 -14.61
N PRO A 154 -2.38 6.90 -15.13
CA PRO A 154 -2.36 8.19 -14.46
C PRO A 154 -3.75 8.76 -14.15
N GLU A 155 -4.71 8.65 -15.07
CA GLU A 155 -6.09 9.12 -14.85
C GLU A 155 -6.84 8.27 -13.81
N LEU A 156 -6.63 6.94 -13.81
CA LEU A 156 -7.15 6.06 -12.76
C LEU A 156 -6.55 6.43 -11.40
N ARG A 157 -5.24 6.65 -11.31
CA ARG A 157 -4.59 7.13 -10.09
C ARG A 157 -5.14 8.47 -9.65
N LYS A 158 -5.28 9.43 -10.55
CA LYS A 158 -5.88 10.74 -10.25
C LYS A 158 -7.29 10.61 -9.68
N LYS A 159 -8.15 9.78 -10.31
CA LYS A 159 -9.51 9.52 -9.81
C LYS A 159 -9.54 8.82 -8.44
N LEU A 160 -8.55 7.99 -8.12
CA LEU A 160 -8.43 7.36 -6.80
C LEU A 160 -7.97 8.36 -5.71
N HIS A 161 -7.22 9.38 -6.11
CA HIS A 161 -6.69 10.40 -5.19
C HIS A 161 -7.55 11.66 -5.09
N GLU A 162 -8.49 11.88 -6.01
CA GLU A 162 -9.42 13.00 -5.94
C GLU A 162 -10.60 12.65 -5.01
N PRO A 163 -10.83 13.44 -3.95
CA PRO A 163 -12.01 13.25 -3.12
C PRO A 163 -13.26 13.53 -3.97
N LYS A 164 -14.10 12.52 -4.14
CA LYS A 164 -15.42 12.72 -4.74
C LYS A 164 -16.28 13.47 -3.74
N SER A 165 -16.74 14.65 -4.09
CA SER A 165 -17.40 15.65 -3.25
C SER A 165 -18.69 15.19 -2.52
N GLU A 166 -19.21 14.01 -2.76
CA GLU A 166 -20.49 13.54 -2.21
C GLU A 166 -20.37 12.35 -1.24
N ARG A 167 -19.17 11.83 -0.99
CA ARG A 167 -18.97 10.72 -0.05
C ARG A 167 -17.97 11.10 1.02
N VAL A 168 -18.26 10.72 2.24
CA VAL A 168 -17.27 10.79 3.33
C VAL A 168 -16.05 9.94 2.92
N THR A 169 -14.94 10.61 2.67
CA THR A 169 -13.69 9.96 2.33
C THR A 169 -12.75 10.07 3.51
N ILE A 170 -12.29 8.95 4.01
CA ILE A 170 -11.25 8.92 5.05
C ILE A 170 -9.91 8.85 4.33
N ASN A 171 -9.13 9.95 4.44
CA ASN A 171 -7.77 9.99 3.95
C ASN A 171 -6.79 9.85 5.11
N THR A 172 -5.75 9.05 4.89
CA THR A 172 -4.69 8.81 5.86
C THR A 172 -3.37 8.52 5.15
N ILE A 173 -2.33 8.23 5.89
CA ILE A 173 -1.09 7.72 5.32
C ILE A 173 -1.35 6.25 4.98
N ASN A 174 -1.19 5.90 3.71
CA ASN A 174 -1.26 4.56 3.18
C ASN A 174 0.16 4.03 2.94
N HIS A 175 0.33 2.71 2.97
CA HIS A 175 1.57 2.03 2.63
C HIS A 175 1.87 2.13 1.12
N MET A 176 0.84 2.04 0.30
CA MET A 176 0.80 2.16 -1.16
C MET A 176 1.54 1.05 -1.94
N ASP A 177 2.15 0.10 -1.23
CA ASP A 177 2.79 -1.08 -1.83
C ASP A 177 2.61 -2.31 -0.91
N LEU A 178 1.43 -2.43 -0.29
CA LEU A 178 1.11 -3.53 0.62
C LEU A 178 0.73 -4.79 -0.17
N TRP A 179 1.66 -5.74 -0.25
CA TRP A 179 1.45 -7.05 -0.85
C TRP A 179 2.26 -8.11 -0.10
N PHE A 180 1.98 -9.38 -0.35
CA PHE A 180 2.52 -10.47 0.46
C PHE A 180 4.05 -10.55 0.53
N ASN A 181 4.81 -10.00 -0.46
CA ASN A 181 6.27 -9.97 -0.38
C ASN A 181 6.82 -8.93 0.60
N ASN A 182 6.03 -7.90 0.92
CA ASN A 182 6.37 -6.89 1.90
C ASN A 182 5.86 -7.23 3.30
N ILE A 183 5.53 -8.51 3.55
CA ILE A 183 4.99 -8.98 4.82
C ILE A 183 5.83 -10.15 5.33
N LEU A 184 6.28 -10.03 6.58
CA LEU A 184 6.80 -11.15 7.36
C LEU A 184 5.69 -11.73 8.23
N ALA A 185 5.79 -13.00 8.50
CA ALA A 185 4.89 -13.72 9.39
C ALA A 185 5.69 -14.36 10.53
N LYS A 186 5.08 -14.42 11.70
CA LYS A 186 5.57 -15.19 12.82
C LYS A 186 4.62 -16.36 13.07
N TYR A 187 5.18 -17.54 13.22
CA TYR A 187 4.45 -18.77 13.45
C TYR A 187 4.85 -19.36 14.80
N ASP A 188 3.89 -19.96 15.46
CA ASP A 188 4.14 -20.76 16.66
C ASP A 188 5.05 -21.96 16.32
N GLU A 189 6.06 -22.20 17.16
CA GLU A 189 7.07 -23.23 16.89
C GLU A 189 6.54 -24.66 17.06
N GLU A 190 5.49 -24.86 17.87
CA GLU A 190 4.96 -26.18 18.18
C GLU A 190 3.91 -26.67 17.18
N ASN A 191 3.01 -25.76 16.76
CA ASN A 191 1.85 -26.12 15.92
C ASN A 191 1.84 -25.48 14.54
N ASP A 192 2.83 -24.63 14.22
CA ASP A 192 2.96 -23.88 12.95
C ASP A 192 1.76 -22.93 12.66
N GLU A 193 1.03 -22.52 13.69
CA GLU A 193 -0.06 -21.56 13.56
C GLU A 193 0.46 -20.13 13.43
N LEU A 194 -0.24 -19.31 12.64
CA LEU A 194 0.12 -17.90 12.45
C LEU A 194 -0.13 -17.10 13.73
N GLU A 195 0.94 -16.63 14.35
CA GLU A 195 0.87 -15.73 15.51
C GLU A 195 0.63 -14.29 15.13
N ASP A 196 1.45 -13.73 14.22
CA ASP A 196 1.39 -12.32 13.86
C ASP A 196 1.99 -12.02 12.47
N VAL A 197 1.81 -10.79 12.01
CA VAL A 197 2.36 -10.26 10.76
C VAL A 197 3.09 -8.94 11.01
N LEU A 198 4.15 -8.70 10.24
CA LEU A 198 4.95 -7.49 10.27
C LEU A 198 5.13 -6.97 8.84
N VAL A 199 4.91 -5.69 8.63
CA VAL A 199 5.01 -5.09 7.30
C VAL A 199 6.34 -4.36 7.14
N LEU A 200 6.91 -4.49 5.93
CA LEU A 200 8.18 -3.92 5.49
C LEU A 200 7.97 -2.93 4.35
N ASP A 201 9.02 -2.20 4.00
CA ASP A 201 9.13 -1.39 2.78
C ASP A 201 8.15 -0.22 2.67
N PHE A 202 8.31 0.76 3.55
CA PHE A 202 7.50 1.98 3.64
C PHE A 202 7.92 3.09 2.65
N GLN A 203 8.75 2.78 1.65
CA GLN A 203 9.31 3.76 0.72
C GLN A 203 8.23 4.48 -0.13
N ASN A 204 7.12 3.80 -0.40
CA ASN A 204 6.04 4.31 -1.23
C ASN A 204 4.91 4.99 -0.43
N CYS A 205 5.02 5.08 0.90
CA CYS A 205 3.96 5.65 1.73
C CYS A 205 3.48 7.01 1.22
N GLY A 206 2.16 7.19 1.22
CA GLY A 206 1.56 8.42 0.72
C GLY A 206 0.18 8.70 1.32
N TYR A 207 -0.18 9.98 1.34
CA TYR A 207 -1.47 10.45 1.83
C TYR A 207 -2.57 10.27 0.78
N CYS A 208 -3.50 9.37 1.00
CA CYS A 208 -4.66 9.16 0.13
C CYS A 208 -5.79 8.43 0.87
N ASN A 209 -6.85 8.08 0.13
CA ASN A 209 -7.99 7.32 0.67
C ASN A 209 -7.57 5.92 1.16
N VAL A 210 -8.07 5.52 2.32
CA VAL A 210 -7.80 4.20 2.93
C VAL A 210 -8.13 3.02 2.01
N GLY A 211 -9.09 3.19 1.11
CA GLY A 211 -9.47 2.17 0.14
C GLY A 211 -8.35 1.79 -0.84
N TYR A 212 -7.30 2.61 -0.95
CA TYR A 212 -6.16 2.29 -1.81
C TYR A 212 -5.45 1.02 -1.35
N ASP A 213 -4.97 0.99 -0.10
CA ASP A 213 -4.26 -0.17 0.45
C ASP A 213 -5.16 -1.40 0.53
N LEU A 214 -6.43 -1.22 0.94
CA LEU A 214 -7.40 -2.32 0.97
C LEU A 214 -7.55 -2.98 -0.41
N ALA A 215 -7.77 -2.17 -1.44
CA ALA A 215 -7.93 -2.69 -2.80
C ALA A 215 -6.63 -3.29 -3.34
N PHE A 216 -5.49 -2.60 -3.14
CA PHE A 216 -4.19 -3.06 -3.62
C PHE A 216 -3.82 -4.40 -2.99
N PHE A 217 -3.91 -4.53 -1.67
CA PHE A 217 -3.63 -5.77 -0.96
C PHE A 217 -4.54 -6.92 -1.39
N MET A 218 -5.86 -6.69 -1.43
CA MET A 218 -6.81 -7.71 -1.83
C MET A 218 -6.61 -8.20 -3.27
N LEU A 219 -6.23 -7.31 -4.18
CA LEU A 219 -6.01 -7.67 -5.58
C LEU A 219 -4.67 -8.36 -5.83
N THR A 220 -3.62 -7.99 -5.09
CA THR A 220 -2.27 -8.52 -5.30
C THR A 220 -1.94 -9.74 -4.46
N SER A 221 -2.65 -9.94 -3.34
CA SER A 221 -2.31 -10.96 -2.34
C SER A 221 -3.35 -12.06 -2.16
N THR A 222 -4.52 -11.96 -2.84
CA THR A 222 -5.59 -12.96 -2.74
C THR A 222 -6.13 -13.37 -4.12
N THR A 223 -6.71 -14.58 -4.21
CA THR A 223 -7.38 -15.03 -5.44
C THR A 223 -8.76 -14.40 -5.61
N LYS A 224 -9.32 -14.53 -6.81
CA LYS A 224 -10.71 -14.10 -7.08
C LYS A 224 -11.71 -14.87 -6.22
N GLU A 225 -11.53 -16.19 -6.11
CA GLU A 225 -12.40 -17.09 -5.34
C GLU A 225 -12.39 -16.72 -3.86
N PHE A 226 -11.20 -16.38 -3.32
CA PHE A 226 -11.06 -15.87 -1.96
C PHE A 226 -11.88 -14.59 -1.76
N ARG A 227 -11.75 -13.60 -2.66
CA ARG A 227 -12.48 -12.33 -2.56
C ARG A 227 -13.99 -12.50 -2.66
N VAL A 228 -14.47 -13.36 -3.55
CA VAL A 228 -15.90 -13.65 -3.66
C VAL A 228 -16.45 -14.25 -2.37
N LYS A 229 -15.66 -15.08 -1.67
CA LYS A 229 -16.11 -15.79 -0.47
C LYS A 229 -15.99 -14.97 0.81
N TYR A 230 -14.93 -14.17 0.95
CA TYR A 230 -14.53 -13.62 2.24
C TYR A 230 -14.46 -12.08 2.31
N LEU A 231 -14.79 -11.35 1.22
CA LEU A 231 -14.62 -9.89 1.19
C LEU A 231 -15.34 -9.18 2.34
N ASP A 232 -16.59 -9.54 2.61
CA ASP A 232 -17.39 -8.90 3.66
C ASP A 232 -16.77 -9.14 5.04
N GLN A 233 -16.36 -10.37 5.34
CA GLN A 233 -15.69 -10.73 6.59
C GLN A 233 -14.36 -9.99 6.77
N VAL A 234 -13.59 -9.83 5.70
CA VAL A 234 -12.32 -9.11 5.69
C VAL A 234 -12.53 -7.61 5.98
N LEU A 235 -13.52 -6.99 5.33
CA LEU A 235 -13.85 -5.58 5.56
C LEU A 235 -14.41 -5.35 6.97
N GLU A 236 -15.25 -6.24 7.47
CA GLU A 236 -15.74 -6.18 8.85
C GLU A 236 -14.60 -6.26 9.87
N SER A 237 -13.64 -7.17 9.67
CA SER A 237 -12.45 -7.29 10.52
C SER A 237 -11.62 -6.01 10.52
N TYR A 238 -11.42 -5.39 9.35
CA TYR A 238 -10.72 -4.11 9.24
C TYR A 238 -11.46 -3.00 10.01
N LEU A 239 -12.76 -2.85 9.80
CA LEU A 239 -13.57 -1.81 10.45
C LEU A 239 -13.62 -1.98 11.97
N THR A 240 -13.77 -3.22 12.45
CA THR A 240 -13.76 -3.53 13.90
C THR A 240 -12.41 -3.18 14.52
N SER A 241 -11.31 -3.52 13.84
CA SER A 241 -9.96 -3.22 14.32
C SER A 241 -9.62 -1.72 14.24
N TRP A 242 -10.25 -0.98 13.34
CA TRP A 242 -10.13 0.48 13.28
C TRP A 242 -10.80 1.16 14.48
N ALA A 243 -11.94 0.64 14.93
CA ALA A 243 -12.72 1.20 16.02
C ALA A 243 -12.20 0.84 17.43
N SER A 244 -11.27 -0.10 17.55
CA SER A 244 -10.65 -0.57 18.80
C SER A 244 -9.42 0.23 19.19
#